data_da60b9f900588e0f480478aac015b624
#
_entry.id   da60b9f900588e0f480478aac015b624
#
_cell.length_a   1.000
_cell.length_b   1.000
_cell.length_c   1.000
_cell.angle_alpha   90.00
_cell.angle_beta   90.00
_cell.angle_gamma   90.00
#
_symmetry.space_group_name_H-M   'P 1'
#
loop_
_entity.id
_entity.type
_entity.pdbx_description
1 polymer ?
#
loop_
_entity_poly.entity_id
_entity_poly.type
_entity_poly.pdbx_seq_one_letter_code
_entity_poly.pdbx_strand_id
1 'polypeptide(L)'
;MQPAGGTELQFSYLKKHINQGVLDSVQITTSIPEKEPLDPIKSNILWIKNSYDQPNLAPWFQNKDNHSKYDWYVFNSHWSFEKYRYFFKIPEDKCTVIKNAIDYDELQLKTDFTPKTKVKMCYISTPWRGLEVALAAMDAIKDPDITLDVYSSTIIYGAEFHKNNDKEYEKLYEKAKSMANVNYMGYCDHKQLVSKLHEYDVNCFPSIWEETFCISAMESLAAGQILITTDLGALPETCAEFPIYIPYTQDKPKLAIQLAECILRTKDILKQDLSQSLKFQQEYYRRFYDWKFIAGHWENFLKGAISVKRNK
;
A
#
# COMPACT_ATOMS: atom_id res chain seq x y z
N MET A 1 18.02 8.23 -6.64
CA MET A 1 17.69 6.97 -5.93
C MET A 1 17.13 6.00 -6.96
N GLN A 2 17.38 4.70 -6.87
CA GLN A 2 16.71 3.75 -7.78
C GLN A 2 15.22 3.65 -7.39
N PRO A 3 14.31 3.51 -8.38
CA PRO A 3 12.90 3.27 -8.09
C PRO A 3 12.74 2.06 -7.19
N ALA A 4 11.91 2.16 -6.16
CA ALA A 4 11.71 1.08 -5.19
C ALA A 4 10.20 0.86 -4.99
N GLY A 5 9.77 -0.39 -5.15
CA GLY A 5 8.42 -0.81 -4.81
C GLY A 5 8.19 -0.86 -3.29
N GLY A 6 6.94 -1.08 -2.88
CA GLY A 6 6.60 -1.12 -1.46
C GLY A 6 7.34 -2.19 -0.65
N THR A 7 7.75 -3.29 -1.29
CA THR A 7 8.53 -4.35 -0.63
C THR A 7 9.94 -3.87 -0.28
N GLU A 8 10.64 -3.30 -1.24
CA GLU A 8 11.99 -2.78 -1.08
C GLU A 8 12.02 -1.63 -0.08
N LEU A 9 11.02 -0.75 -0.15
CA LEU A 9 10.85 0.37 0.78
C LEU A 9 10.70 -0.13 2.22
N GLN A 10 9.77 -1.05 2.48
CA GLN A 10 9.55 -1.59 3.82
C GLN A 10 10.77 -2.36 4.34
N PHE A 11 11.50 -3.06 3.47
CA PHE A 11 12.73 -3.75 3.87
C PHE A 11 13.86 -2.77 4.20
N SER A 12 13.95 -1.65 3.50
CA SER A 12 14.92 -0.59 3.81
C SER A 12 14.64 0.04 5.17
N TYR A 13 13.37 0.28 5.49
CA TYR A 13 12.97 0.78 6.80
C TYR A 13 13.19 -0.23 7.92
N LEU A 14 12.95 -1.53 7.68
CA LEU A 14 13.31 -2.57 8.64
C LEU A 14 14.79 -2.49 9.01
N LYS A 15 15.67 -2.37 8.00
CA LYS A 15 17.11 -2.22 8.21
C LYS A 15 17.49 -0.93 8.95
N LYS A 16 16.74 0.15 8.74
CA LYS A 16 16.96 1.45 9.43
C LYS A 16 16.62 1.37 10.92
N HIS A 17 15.58 0.61 11.30
CA HIS A 17 14.99 0.65 12.62
C HIS A 17 15.36 -0.54 13.53
N ILE A 18 15.85 -1.64 12.96
CA ILE A 18 16.23 -2.84 13.74
C ILE A 18 17.74 -2.89 13.96
N ASN A 19 18.14 -3.32 15.15
CA ASN A 19 19.55 -3.49 15.49
C ASN A 19 20.25 -4.45 14.52
N GLN A 20 21.40 -4.06 13.97
CA GLN A 20 22.13 -4.83 12.97
C GLN A 20 22.53 -6.21 13.49
N GLY A 21 22.94 -6.37 14.74
CA GLY A 21 23.30 -7.66 15.32
C GLY A 21 22.12 -8.66 15.39
N VAL A 22 20.88 -8.15 15.52
CA VAL A 22 19.67 -8.97 15.40
C VAL A 22 19.45 -9.40 13.95
N LEU A 23 19.59 -8.47 13.01
CA LEU A 23 19.43 -8.75 11.56
C LEU A 23 20.50 -9.75 11.06
N ASP A 24 21.73 -9.65 11.54
CA ASP A 24 22.82 -10.56 11.17
C ASP A 24 22.58 -12.01 11.62
N SER A 25 21.71 -12.21 12.60
CA SER A 25 21.38 -13.53 13.16
C SER A 25 20.20 -14.21 12.49
N VAL A 26 19.55 -13.58 11.50
CA VAL A 26 18.42 -14.11 10.73
C VAL A 26 18.65 -13.97 9.24
N GLN A 27 17.91 -14.72 8.44
CA GLN A 27 17.80 -14.49 7.00
C GLN A 27 16.35 -14.17 6.67
N ILE A 28 16.11 -12.97 6.17
CA ILE A 28 14.76 -12.52 5.76
C ILE A 28 14.68 -12.49 4.24
N THR A 29 13.91 -13.41 3.68
CA THR A 29 13.54 -13.43 2.26
C THR A 29 12.23 -12.69 2.08
N THR A 30 12.15 -11.77 1.12
CA THR A 30 10.93 -11.00 0.84
C THR A 30 10.24 -11.51 -0.42
N SER A 31 8.93 -11.66 -0.36
CA SER A 31 8.01 -11.93 -1.48
C SER A 31 8.23 -13.29 -2.16
N ILE A 32 9.39 -13.52 -2.81
CA ILE A 32 9.66 -14.70 -3.62
C ILE A 32 10.47 -15.70 -2.80
N PRO A 33 9.93 -16.90 -2.50
CA PRO A 33 10.66 -17.93 -1.78
C PRO A 33 11.92 -18.37 -2.52
N GLU A 34 12.94 -18.75 -1.75
CA GLU A 34 14.20 -19.29 -2.28
C GLU A 34 14.88 -18.43 -3.35
N LYS A 35 14.63 -17.10 -3.32
CA LYS A 35 15.35 -16.14 -4.16
C LYS A 35 16.87 -16.22 -3.98
N GLU A 36 17.29 -16.60 -2.76
CA GLU A 36 18.66 -16.87 -2.38
C GLU A 36 18.72 -18.20 -1.63
N PRO A 37 19.88 -18.92 -1.62
CA PRO A 37 20.04 -20.12 -0.80
C PRO A 37 19.77 -19.84 0.68
N LEU A 38 19.05 -20.74 1.34
CA LEU A 38 18.74 -20.61 2.76
C LEU A 38 19.96 -20.92 3.63
N ASP A 39 20.20 -20.06 4.63
CA ASP A 39 21.30 -20.24 5.58
C ASP A 39 20.91 -21.31 6.62
N PRO A 40 21.66 -22.43 6.74
CA PRO A 40 21.31 -23.50 7.67
C PRO A 40 21.48 -23.11 9.14
N ILE A 41 22.27 -22.08 9.44
CA ILE A 41 22.59 -21.64 10.81
C ILE A 41 21.59 -20.60 11.30
N LYS A 42 21.14 -19.72 10.39
CA LYS A 42 20.23 -18.62 10.73
C LYS A 42 18.76 -19.06 10.77
N SER A 43 17.94 -18.31 11.50
CA SER A 43 16.49 -18.47 11.39
C SER A 43 16.03 -17.89 10.05
N ASN A 44 15.45 -18.76 9.20
CA ASN A 44 14.99 -18.40 7.86
C ASN A 44 13.54 -17.93 7.92
N ILE A 45 13.30 -16.69 7.55
CA ILE A 45 12.02 -16.00 7.63
C ILE A 45 11.57 -15.62 6.22
N LEU A 46 10.35 -16.01 5.82
CA LEU A 46 9.73 -15.52 4.60
C LEU A 46 8.74 -14.40 4.93
N TRP A 47 9.07 -13.17 4.52
CA TRP A 47 8.19 -12.02 4.66
C TRP A 47 7.33 -11.86 3.41
N ILE A 48 6.07 -12.30 3.52
CA ILE A 48 5.11 -12.37 2.43
C ILE A 48 4.50 -10.98 2.19
N LYS A 49 4.68 -10.48 0.98
CA LYS A 49 4.21 -9.16 0.52
C LYS A 49 3.26 -9.27 -0.67
N ASN A 50 3.25 -10.41 -1.35
CA ASN A 50 2.53 -10.64 -2.58
C ASN A 50 1.18 -11.32 -2.32
N SER A 51 0.25 -11.16 -3.25
CA SER A 51 -1.03 -11.88 -3.20
C SER A 51 -0.83 -13.37 -3.45
N TYR A 52 -1.71 -14.18 -2.86
CA TYR A 52 -1.71 -15.65 -2.90
C TYR A 52 -1.90 -16.23 -4.29
N ASP A 53 -2.57 -15.51 -5.18
CA ASP A 53 -2.97 -15.95 -6.52
C ASP A 53 -1.93 -15.66 -7.61
N GLN A 54 -0.76 -15.12 -7.24
CA GLN A 54 0.27 -14.83 -8.23
C GLN A 54 0.84 -16.11 -8.86
N PRO A 55 0.85 -16.21 -10.22
CA PRO A 55 1.23 -17.44 -10.92
C PRO A 55 2.64 -17.94 -10.64
N ASN A 56 3.56 -17.02 -10.31
CA ASN A 56 4.95 -17.34 -9.98
C ASN A 56 5.16 -17.79 -8.52
N LEU A 57 4.16 -17.65 -7.66
CA LEU A 57 4.25 -17.97 -6.23
C LEU A 57 3.36 -19.15 -5.84
N ALA A 58 2.14 -19.21 -6.35
CA ALA A 58 1.17 -20.22 -6.00
C ALA A 58 1.70 -21.67 -6.11
N PRO A 59 2.44 -22.09 -7.18
CA PRO A 59 2.97 -23.45 -7.27
C PRO A 59 3.94 -23.80 -6.13
N TRP A 60 4.74 -22.85 -5.66
CA TRP A 60 5.65 -23.10 -4.54
C TRP A 60 4.90 -23.42 -3.25
N PHE A 61 3.85 -22.64 -2.94
CA PHE A 61 3.03 -22.82 -1.75
C PHE A 61 2.07 -24.02 -1.83
N GLN A 62 1.68 -24.44 -3.03
CA GLN A 62 0.88 -25.65 -3.23
C GLN A 62 1.66 -26.93 -2.86
N ASN A 63 2.97 -26.93 -3.01
CA ASN A 63 3.81 -28.04 -2.55
C ASN A 63 4.07 -27.93 -1.03
N LYS A 64 3.40 -28.77 -0.25
CA LYS A 64 3.47 -28.77 1.23
C LYS A 64 4.86 -29.06 1.78
N ASP A 65 5.72 -29.79 1.04
CA ASP A 65 7.09 -30.09 1.46
C ASP A 65 7.93 -28.79 1.57
N ASN A 66 7.58 -27.77 0.78
CA ASN A 66 8.24 -26.48 0.83
C ASN A 66 7.95 -25.74 2.13
N HIS A 67 6.81 -26.03 2.83
CA HIS A 67 6.45 -25.33 4.06
C HIS A 67 7.42 -25.61 5.22
N SER A 68 8.23 -26.66 5.11
CA SER A 68 9.28 -26.94 6.09
C SER A 68 10.56 -26.14 5.90
N LYS A 69 10.79 -25.55 4.71
CA LYS A 69 12.01 -24.85 4.33
C LYS A 69 12.25 -23.55 5.12
N TYR A 70 11.17 -22.86 5.49
CA TYR A 70 11.26 -21.68 6.33
C TYR A 70 10.90 -22.00 7.78
N ASP A 71 11.61 -21.38 8.70
CA ASP A 71 11.30 -21.48 10.12
C ASP A 71 10.05 -20.65 10.45
N TRP A 72 9.87 -19.50 9.77
CA TRP A 72 8.77 -18.56 10.02
C TRP A 72 8.23 -17.90 8.76
N TYR A 73 6.93 -17.56 8.81
CA TYR A 73 6.22 -16.79 7.80
C TYR A 73 5.67 -15.51 8.42
N VAL A 74 6.02 -14.35 7.87
CA VAL A 74 5.53 -13.05 8.33
C VAL A 74 4.62 -12.46 7.26
N PHE A 75 3.39 -12.15 7.63
CA PHE A 75 2.41 -11.53 6.76
C PHE A 75 2.26 -10.04 7.09
N ASN A 76 1.91 -9.23 6.11
CA ASN A 76 1.69 -7.80 6.28
C ASN A 76 0.24 -7.46 6.69
N SER A 77 -0.70 -8.41 6.64
CA SER A 77 -2.09 -8.28 7.06
C SER A 77 -2.69 -9.62 7.48
N HIS A 78 -3.74 -9.59 8.28
CA HIS A 78 -4.54 -10.76 8.59
C HIS A 78 -5.28 -11.27 7.35
N TRP A 79 -5.76 -10.36 6.48
CA TRP A 79 -6.35 -10.75 5.20
C TRP A 79 -5.39 -11.62 4.37
N SER A 80 -4.14 -11.20 4.22
CA SER A 80 -3.13 -11.97 3.50
C SER A 80 -2.86 -13.31 4.18
N PHE A 81 -2.68 -13.33 5.51
CA PHE A 81 -2.50 -14.56 6.28
C PHE A 81 -3.66 -15.55 6.07
N GLU A 82 -4.92 -15.09 6.17
CA GLU A 82 -6.10 -15.95 5.99
C GLU A 82 -6.18 -16.51 4.58
N LYS A 83 -5.83 -15.75 3.53
CA LYS A 83 -5.77 -16.27 2.16
C LYS A 83 -4.75 -17.40 2.02
N TYR A 84 -3.53 -17.22 2.51
CA TYR A 84 -2.50 -18.25 2.46
C TYR A 84 -2.86 -19.47 3.31
N ARG A 85 -3.41 -19.27 4.50
CA ARG A 85 -3.93 -20.33 5.36
C ARG A 85 -5.01 -21.15 4.66
N TYR A 86 -5.97 -20.48 4.04
CA TYR A 86 -7.10 -21.14 3.38
C TYR A 86 -6.67 -21.92 2.14
N PHE A 87 -5.92 -21.31 1.24
CA PHE A 87 -5.57 -21.91 -0.04
C PHE A 87 -4.42 -22.90 0.04
N PHE A 88 -3.41 -22.65 0.87
CA PHE A 88 -2.19 -23.46 0.91
C PHE A 88 -2.03 -24.30 2.17
N LYS A 89 -2.85 -24.05 3.20
CA LYS A 89 -2.77 -24.79 4.47
C LYS A 89 -1.37 -24.70 5.11
N ILE A 90 -0.77 -23.51 5.08
CA ILE A 90 0.52 -23.26 5.72
C ILE A 90 0.43 -23.53 7.23
N PRO A 91 1.53 -23.98 7.89
CA PRO A 91 1.55 -24.24 9.33
C PRO A 91 1.31 -22.95 10.13
N GLU A 92 0.20 -22.88 10.86
CA GLU A 92 -0.21 -21.67 11.59
C GLU A 92 0.75 -21.35 12.74
N ASP A 93 1.34 -22.36 13.36
CA ASP A 93 2.34 -22.23 14.44
C ASP A 93 3.67 -21.57 14.00
N LYS A 94 3.88 -21.48 12.68
CA LYS A 94 5.02 -20.78 12.08
C LYS A 94 4.67 -19.37 11.56
N CYS A 95 3.43 -18.94 11.70
CA CYS A 95 2.92 -17.72 11.09
C CYS A 95 2.78 -16.60 12.11
N THR A 96 3.07 -15.37 11.67
CA THR A 96 2.76 -14.16 12.42
C THR A 96 2.37 -13.03 11.47
N VAL A 97 1.61 -12.06 11.97
CA VAL A 97 1.25 -10.86 11.22
C VAL A 97 1.97 -9.67 11.84
N ILE A 98 2.84 -9.03 11.04
CA ILE A 98 3.46 -7.75 11.40
C ILE A 98 3.16 -6.78 10.27
N LYS A 99 2.34 -5.78 10.56
CA LYS A 99 1.85 -4.82 9.58
C LYS A 99 2.99 -3.98 8.99
N ASN A 100 2.78 -3.47 7.77
CA ASN A 100 3.66 -2.44 7.22
C ASN A 100 3.55 -1.16 8.06
N ALA A 101 4.56 -0.30 7.95
CA ALA A 101 4.61 0.93 8.72
C ALA A 101 5.01 2.13 7.87
N ILE A 102 4.85 3.32 8.43
CA ILE A 102 5.19 4.62 7.85
C ILE A 102 6.45 5.13 8.53
N ASP A 103 7.39 5.66 7.75
CA ASP A 103 8.48 6.45 8.28
C ASP A 103 8.05 7.92 8.40
N TYR A 104 7.67 8.32 9.60
CA TYR A 104 7.20 9.69 9.88
C TYR A 104 8.28 10.76 9.76
N ASP A 105 9.56 10.37 9.68
CA ASP A 105 10.64 11.32 9.41
C ASP A 105 10.61 11.84 7.95
N GLU A 106 9.91 11.13 7.04
CA GLU A 106 9.76 11.49 5.64
C GLU A 106 8.38 12.06 5.30
N LEU A 107 7.35 11.76 6.09
CA LEU A 107 5.97 12.16 5.85
C LEU A 107 5.71 13.58 6.36
N GLN A 108 5.19 14.45 5.48
CA GLN A 108 4.71 15.77 5.89
C GLN A 108 3.20 15.73 6.18
N LEU A 109 2.82 16.23 7.35
CA LEU A 109 1.43 16.23 7.81
C LEU A 109 0.68 17.49 7.37
N LYS A 110 -0.59 17.33 6.98
CA LYS A 110 -1.51 18.44 6.75
C LYS A 110 -1.83 19.09 8.10
N THR A 111 -1.76 20.41 8.15
CA THR A 111 -2.06 21.22 9.35
C THR A 111 -3.23 22.17 9.11
N ASP A 112 -3.52 22.50 7.84
CA ASP A 112 -4.64 23.36 7.46
C ASP A 112 -5.84 22.50 7.00
N PHE A 113 -6.90 22.55 7.78
CA PHE A 113 -8.18 21.87 7.55
C PHE A 113 -9.34 22.87 7.40
N THR A 114 -9.03 24.12 7.03
CA THR A 114 -10.08 25.14 6.83
C THR A 114 -11.08 24.70 5.75
N PRO A 115 -12.39 25.01 5.95
CA PRO A 115 -13.41 24.73 4.96
C PRO A 115 -13.09 25.31 3.59
N LYS A 116 -13.32 24.54 2.53
CA LYS A 116 -12.97 24.92 1.17
C LYS A 116 -14.02 24.48 0.14
N THR A 117 -14.03 25.17 -0.99
CA THR A 117 -14.95 24.88 -2.10
C THR A 117 -14.27 24.19 -3.27
N LYS A 118 -12.94 24.28 -3.34
CA LYS A 118 -12.13 23.58 -4.35
C LYS A 118 -11.57 22.30 -3.76
N VAL A 119 -11.49 21.26 -4.56
CA VAL A 119 -11.00 19.93 -4.17
C VAL A 119 -9.78 19.58 -5.00
N LYS A 120 -8.63 19.49 -4.35
CA LYS A 120 -7.39 19.01 -4.97
C LYS A 120 -7.17 17.56 -4.59
N MET A 121 -7.31 16.66 -5.56
CA MET A 121 -7.16 15.23 -5.37
C MET A 121 -5.83 14.72 -5.91
N CYS A 122 -5.36 13.58 -5.41
CA CYS A 122 -4.28 12.81 -6.00
C CYS A 122 -4.71 11.35 -6.27
N TYR A 123 -4.08 10.73 -7.25
CA TYR A 123 -4.02 9.28 -7.46
C TYR A 123 -2.54 8.88 -7.39
N ILE A 124 -2.18 8.02 -6.45
CA ILE A 124 -0.77 7.69 -6.14
C ILE A 124 -0.54 6.18 -6.18
N SER A 125 -0.82 5.57 -7.33
CA SER A 125 -0.67 4.13 -7.51
C SER A 125 -0.31 3.77 -8.95
N THR A 126 -0.01 2.48 -9.19
CA THR A 126 0.24 1.95 -10.53
C THR A 126 -1.02 1.96 -11.39
N PRO A 127 -0.88 2.00 -12.74
CA PRO A 127 -2.02 2.22 -13.63
C PRO A 127 -3.08 1.12 -13.57
N TRP A 128 -2.69 -0.14 -13.32
CA TRP A 128 -3.63 -1.28 -13.27
C TRP A 128 -4.46 -1.37 -11.98
N ARG A 129 -4.20 -0.52 -10.99
CA ARG A 129 -4.90 -0.54 -9.69
C ARG A 129 -6.13 0.36 -9.62
N GLY A 130 -6.67 0.79 -10.77
CA GLY A 130 -7.91 1.55 -10.84
C GLY A 130 -7.78 2.94 -11.47
N LEU A 131 -6.65 3.29 -12.12
CA LEU A 131 -6.51 4.58 -12.81
C LEU A 131 -7.59 4.78 -13.88
N GLU A 132 -7.95 3.73 -14.63
CA GLU A 132 -9.01 3.83 -15.63
C GLU A 132 -10.36 4.21 -15.02
N VAL A 133 -10.67 3.69 -13.82
CA VAL A 133 -11.91 4.03 -13.08
C VAL A 133 -11.86 5.48 -12.60
N ALA A 134 -10.73 5.92 -12.06
CA ALA A 134 -10.53 7.29 -11.62
C ALA A 134 -10.70 8.29 -12.79
N LEU A 135 -10.09 8.00 -13.95
CA LEU A 135 -10.23 8.85 -15.14
C LEU A 135 -11.64 8.84 -15.71
N ALA A 136 -12.35 7.70 -15.67
CA ALA A 136 -13.74 7.63 -16.11
C ALA A 136 -14.66 8.46 -15.18
N ALA A 137 -14.43 8.43 -13.87
CA ALA A 137 -15.16 9.28 -12.92
C ALA A 137 -14.88 10.76 -13.16
N MET A 138 -13.61 11.15 -13.37
CA MET A 138 -13.23 12.53 -13.66
C MET A 138 -13.81 13.05 -14.99
N ASP A 139 -13.98 12.18 -15.99
CA ASP A 139 -14.60 12.49 -17.27
C ASP A 139 -16.11 12.81 -17.11
N ALA A 140 -16.77 12.15 -16.18
CA ALA A 140 -18.18 12.40 -15.85
C ALA A 140 -18.38 13.69 -15.03
N ILE A 141 -17.38 14.10 -14.23
CA ILE A 141 -17.45 15.29 -13.40
C ILE A 141 -17.21 16.55 -14.23
N LYS A 142 -18.21 17.44 -14.28
CA LYS A 142 -18.14 18.71 -15.02
C LYS A 142 -17.96 19.93 -14.07
N ASP A 143 -17.24 19.73 -12.99
CA ASP A 143 -16.99 20.76 -11.98
C ASP A 143 -15.54 21.25 -12.05
N PRO A 144 -15.29 22.53 -12.42
CA PRO A 144 -13.95 23.07 -12.59
C PRO A 144 -13.17 23.23 -11.27
N ASP A 145 -13.86 23.15 -10.12
CA ASP A 145 -13.26 23.23 -8.81
C ASP A 145 -12.69 21.89 -8.32
N ILE A 146 -12.86 20.82 -9.09
CA ILE A 146 -12.36 19.47 -8.76
C ILE A 146 -11.23 19.11 -9.71
N THR A 147 -10.04 18.89 -9.18
CA THR A 147 -8.85 18.51 -9.97
C THR A 147 -8.19 17.26 -9.43
N LEU A 148 -7.56 16.49 -10.33
CA LEU A 148 -6.86 15.25 -9.99
C LEU A 148 -5.41 15.28 -10.53
N ASP A 149 -4.44 15.20 -9.62
CA ASP A 149 -3.03 14.99 -9.97
C ASP A 149 -2.74 13.47 -9.96
N VAL A 150 -2.24 12.94 -11.07
CA VAL A 150 -2.03 11.49 -11.27
C VAL A 150 -0.55 11.16 -11.20
N TYR A 151 -0.10 10.61 -10.09
CA TYR A 151 1.23 10.03 -9.92
C TYR A 151 1.15 8.52 -10.21
N SER A 152 1.38 8.16 -11.47
CA SER A 152 1.24 6.77 -11.91
C SER A 152 2.26 6.43 -12.99
N SER A 153 3.01 5.35 -12.78
CA SER A 153 3.99 4.84 -13.74
C SER A 153 4.36 3.41 -13.38
N THR A 154 4.78 2.63 -14.37
CA THR A 154 5.34 1.29 -14.18
C THR A 154 6.82 1.32 -13.74
N ILE A 155 7.51 2.49 -13.84
CA ILE A 155 8.94 2.65 -13.51
C ILE A 155 9.26 2.31 -12.06
N ILE A 156 8.27 2.37 -11.16
CA ILE A 156 8.41 1.99 -9.75
C ILE A 156 8.92 0.55 -9.55
N TYR A 157 8.71 -0.33 -10.54
CA TYR A 157 9.22 -1.71 -10.53
C TYR A 157 10.54 -1.89 -11.29
N GLY A 158 11.21 -0.78 -11.63
CA GLY A 158 12.50 -0.77 -12.31
C GLY A 158 12.40 -0.58 -13.82
N ALA A 159 13.54 -0.19 -14.42
CA ALA A 159 13.60 0.19 -15.83
C ALA A 159 13.26 -0.95 -16.80
N GLU A 160 13.62 -2.19 -16.47
CA GLU A 160 13.31 -3.36 -17.30
C GLU A 160 11.81 -3.66 -17.32
N PHE A 161 11.18 -3.65 -16.15
CA PHE A 161 9.72 -3.82 -16.04
C PHE A 161 8.99 -2.71 -16.80
N HIS A 162 9.40 -1.48 -16.64
CA HIS A 162 8.85 -0.33 -17.36
C HIS A 162 8.94 -0.50 -18.87
N LYS A 163 10.13 -0.81 -19.39
CA LYS A 163 10.33 -1.03 -20.83
C LYS A 163 9.40 -2.08 -21.42
N ASN A 164 9.13 -3.14 -20.67
CA ASN A 164 8.35 -4.28 -21.15
C ASN A 164 6.83 -4.08 -20.99
N ASN A 165 6.37 -3.27 -20.03
CA ASN A 165 4.97 -3.22 -19.64
C ASN A 165 4.31 -1.83 -19.80
N ASP A 166 5.06 -0.73 -19.85
CA ASP A 166 4.49 0.62 -19.82
C ASP A 166 3.64 0.96 -21.05
N LYS A 167 3.99 0.39 -22.21
CA LYS A 167 3.26 0.59 -23.48
C LYS A 167 1.79 0.17 -23.39
N GLU A 168 1.46 -0.78 -22.55
CA GLU A 168 0.08 -1.23 -22.33
C GLU A 168 -0.79 -0.08 -21.78
N TYR A 169 -0.19 0.83 -21.00
CA TYR A 169 -0.89 1.93 -20.34
C TYR A 169 -0.78 3.27 -21.07
N GLU A 170 -0.10 3.33 -22.21
CA GLU A 170 0.12 4.56 -22.97
C GLU A 170 -1.18 5.30 -23.28
N LYS A 171 -2.21 4.58 -23.78
CA LYS A 171 -3.53 5.16 -24.06
C LYS A 171 -4.20 5.75 -22.81
N LEU A 172 -3.97 5.14 -21.65
CA LEU A 172 -4.52 5.63 -20.39
C LEU A 172 -3.82 6.91 -19.94
N TYR A 173 -2.50 6.98 -20.12
CA TYR A 173 -1.72 8.19 -19.84
C TYR A 173 -2.07 9.33 -20.79
N GLU A 174 -2.25 9.05 -22.09
CA GLU A 174 -2.69 10.06 -23.06
C GLU A 174 -4.10 10.57 -22.74
N LYS A 175 -5.02 9.69 -22.31
CA LYS A 175 -6.33 10.13 -21.81
C LYS A 175 -6.15 11.08 -20.62
N ALA A 176 -5.35 10.73 -19.63
CA ALA A 176 -5.11 11.59 -18.45
C ALA A 176 -4.57 12.97 -18.86
N LYS A 177 -3.60 13.03 -19.80
CA LYS A 177 -3.02 14.28 -20.31
C LYS A 177 -4.02 15.15 -21.10
N SER A 178 -5.02 14.54 -21.74
CA SER A 178 -6.02 15.25 -22.56
C SER A 178 -7.16 15.87 -21.76
N MET A 179 -7.33 15.50 -20.48
CA MET A 179 -8.43 15.95 -19.63
C MET A 179 -8.09 17.28 -18.94
N ALA A 180 -8.98 18.27 -19.03
CA ALA A 180 -8.75 19.61 -18.49
C ALA A 180 -8.69 19.67 -16.95
N ASN A 181 -9.32 18.70 -16.27
CA ASN A 181 -9.38 18.59 -14.81
C ASN A 181 -8.43 17.52 -14.22
N VAL A 182 -7.49 17.00 -15.05
CA VAL A 182 -6.49 16.01 -14.65
C VAL A 182 -5.09 16.48 -15.04
N ASN A 183 -4.15 16.38 -14.13
CA ASN A 183 -2.73 16.64 -14.36
C ASN A 183 -1.98 15.30 -14.28
N TYR A 184 -1.44 14.81 -15.40
CA TYR A 184 -0.62 13.61 -15.39
C TYR A 184 0.83 13.97 -14.97
N MET A 185 1.19 13.56 -13.76
CA MET A 185 2.49 13.86 -13.14
C MET A 185 3.53 12.77 -13.41
N GLY A 186 3.10 11.58 -13.86
CA GLY A 186 4.00 10.44 -14.11
C GLY A 186 4.60 9.85 -12.85
N TYR A 187 5.88 9.45 -12.94
CA TYR A 187 6.64 8.94 -11.80
C TYR A 187 7.08 10.06 -10.86
N CYS A 188 6.97 9.81 -9.57
CA CYS A 188 7.56 10.63 -8.52
C CYS A 188 8.33 9.73 -7.55
N ASP A 189 9.51 10.16 -7.12
CA ASP A 189 10.24 9.47 -6.06
C ASP A 189 9.41 9.44 -4.78
N HIS A 190 9.45 8.30 -4.05
CA HIS A 190 8.61 8.09 -2.87
C HIS A 190 8.77 9.20 -1.83
N LYS A 191 10.01 9.60 -1.51
CA LYS A 191 10.28 10.65 -0.54
C LYS A 191 9.72 12.00 -0.96
N GLN A 192 9.83 12.34 -2.25
CA GLN A 192 9.22 13.55 -2.79
C GLN A 192 7.70 13.48 -2.78
N LEU A 193 7.13 12.29 -3.05
CA LEU A 193 5.69 12.09 -3.05
C LEU A 193 5.10 12.27 -1.64
N VAL A 194 5.64 11.58 -0.64
CA VAL A 194 5.12 11.65 0.75
C VAL A 194 5.29 13.04 1.37
N SER A 195 6.30 13.81 0.96
CA SER A 195 6.46 15.20 1.38
C SER A 195 5.40 16.15 0.81
N LYS A 196 4.65 15.74 -0.24
CA LYS A 196 3.60 16.54 -0.89
C LYS A 196 2.18 16.09 -0.56
N LEU A 197 2.00 14.92 0.09
CA LEU A 197 0.65 14.40 0.36
C LEU A 197 -0.21 15.38 1.15
N HIS A 198 0.36 16.16 2.05
CA HIS A 198 -0.34 17.18 2.84
C HIS A 198 -0.97 18.31 2.00
N GLU A 199 -0.55 18.48 0.74
CA GLU A 199 -1.11 19.50 -0.18
C GLU A 199 -2.46 19.10 -0.77
N TYR A 200 -2.80 17.81 -0.71
CA TYR A 200 -4.03 17.25 -1.29
C TYR A 200 -5.12 17.11 -0.24
N ASP A 201 -6.37 17.23 -0.67
CA ASP A 201 -7.54 17.06 0.18
C ASP A 201 -8.00 15.60 0.19
N VAL A 202 -7.89 14.94 -0.96
CA VAL A 202 -8.42 13.61 -1.20
C VAL A 202 -7.41 12.75 -1.95
N ASN A 203 -7.19 11.52 -1.48
CA ASN A 203 -6.63 10.47 -2.32
C ASN A 203 -7.78 9.70 -2.98
N CYS A 204 -7.84 9.75 -4.31
CA CYS A 204 -8.82 9.06 -5.13
C CYS A 204 -8.22 7.72 -5.59
N PHE A 205 -8.47 6.66 -4.83
CA PHE A 205 -7.90 5.34 -5.08
C PHE A 205 -8.98 4.25 -5.22
N PRO A 206 -9.73 4.19 -6.34
CA PRO A 206 -10.75 3.17 -6.58
C PRO A 206 -10.09 1.83 -6.95
N SER A 207 -9.49 1.14 -5.97
CA SER A 207 -8.73 -0.08 -6.22
C SER A 207 -9.60 -1.17 -6.87
N ILE A 208 -9.10 -1.72 -7.97
CA ILE A 208 -9.64 -2.92 -8.63
C ILE A 208 -8.71 -4.13 -8.46
N TRP A 209 -7.72 -3.99 -7.58
CA TRP A 209 -6.72 -4.99 -7.26
C TRP A 209 -6.86 -5.42 -5.79
N GLU A 210 -6.80 -6.73 -5.50
CA GLU A 210 -6.78 -7.21 -4.12
C GLU A 210 -5.46 -6.83 -3.44
N GLU A 211 -5.47 -5.71 -2.72
CA GLU A 211 -4.30 -5.25 -1.98
C GLU A 211 -4.01 -6.18 -0.79
N THR A 212 -2.74 -6.50 -0.60
CA THR A 212 -2.29 -7.25 0.59
C THR A 212 -2.10 -6.36 1.80
N PHE A 213 -1.94 -5.03 1.60
CA PHE A 213 -1.87 -4.03 2.66
C PHE A 213 -2.17 -2.61 2.16
N CYS A 214 -1.56 -2.12 1.08
CA CYS A 214 -1.64 -0.77 0.52
C CYS A 214 -0.98 0.35 1.35
N ILE A 215 0.32 0.52 1.15
CA ILE A 215 1.13 1.56 1.84
C ILE A 215 0.65 2.97 1.45
N SER A 216 0.36 3.22 0.18
CA SER A 216 -0.05 4.56 -0.30
C SER A 216 -1.38 5.02 0.30
N ALA A 217 -2.33 4.11 0.54
CA ALA A 217 -3.57 4.43 1.24
C ALA A 217 -3.30 4.81 2.70
N MET A 218 -2.45 4.05 3.38
CA MET A 218 -2.05 4.32 4.76
C MET A 218 -1.31 5.67 4.89
N GLU A 219 -0.37 5.96 4.00
CA GLU A 219 0.38 7.23 3.98
C GLU A 219 -0.53 8.44 3.72
N SER A 220 -1.53 8.30 2.84
CA SER A 220 -2.51 9.33 2.57
C SER A 220 -3.34 9.67 3.80
N LEU A 221 -3.84 8.64 4.50
CA LEU A 221 -4.62 8.81 5.73
C LEU A 221 -3.75 9.42 6.84
N ALA A 222 -2.50 8.96 6.97
CA ALA A 222 -1.54 9.51 7.92
C ALA A 222 -1.18 10.98 7.62
N ALA A 223 -1.11 11.37 6.35
CA ALA A 223 -0.89 12.75 5.94
C ALA A 223 -2.08 13.68 6.26
N GLY A 224 -3.27 13.12 6.51
CA GLY A 224 -4.50 13.87 6.81
C GLY A 224 -5.38 14.14 5.58
N GLN A 225 -5.31 13.28 4.58
CA GLN A 225 -6.23 13.30 3.43
C GLN A 225 -7.50 12.52 3.74
N ILE A 226 -8.60 12.85 3.06
CA ILE A 226 -9.73 11.93 2.90
C ILE A 226 -9.31 10.87 1.87
N LEU A 227 -9.56 9.60 2.15
CA LEU A 227 -9.37 8.53 1.19
C LEU A 227 -10.71 8.07 0.64
N ILE A 228 -10.87 8.05 -0.68
CA ILE A 228 -11.98 7.38 -1.35
C ILE A 228 -11.43 6.13 -2.00
N THR A 229 -11.89 4.95 -1.56
CA THR A 229 -11.37 3.66 -2.04
C THR A 229 -12.46 2.59 -2.06
N THR A 230 -12.14 1.42 -2.59
CA THR A 230 -13.02 0.24 -2.52
C THR A 230 -12.75 -0.57 -1.25
N ASP A 231 -13.68 -1.46 -0.92
CA ASP A 231 -13.57 -2.42 0.20
C ASP A 231 -12.85 -3.72 -0.18
N LEU A 232 -12.00 -3.68 -1.23
CA LEU A 232 -11.36 -4.85 -1.82
C LEU A 232 -10.06 -5.23 -1.10
N GLY A 233 -9.85 -6.54 -0.91
CA GLY A 233 -8.61 -7.07 -0.33
C GLY A 233 -8.40 -6.67 1.12
N ALA A 234 -7.19 -6.29 1.49
CA ALA A 234 -6.84 -5.85 2.83
C ALA A 234 -7.13 -4.35 3.09
N LEU A 235 -7.75 -3.61 2.16
CA LEU A 235 -8.05 -2.19 2.35
C LEU A 235 -8.87 -1.91 3.62
N PRO A 236 -9.93 -2.69 3.95
CA PRO A 236 -10.66 -2.48 5.20
C PRO A 236 -9.79 -2.69 6.46
N GLU A 237 -8.86 -3.64 6.43
CA GLU A 237 -7.92 -3.86 7.55
C GLU A 237 -6.88 -2.74 7.65
N THR A 238 -6.35 -2.27 6.51
CA THR A 238 -5.30 -1.24 6.47
C THR A 238 -5.84 0.14 6.84
N CYS A 239 -7.05 0.44 6.37
CA CYS A 239 -7.61 1.79 6.41
C CYS A 239 -8.67 1.96 7.49
N ALA A 240 -9.11 0.88 8.15
CA ALA A 240 -10.16 0.88 9.17
C ALA A 240 -11.44 1.63 8.69
N GLU A 241 -12.06 2.41 9.54
CA GLU A 241 -13.30 3.14 9.27
C GLU A 241 -13.07 4.56 8.72
N PHE A 242 -11.83 4.92 8.40
CA PHE A 242 -11.51 6.29 7.95
C PHE A 242 -11.91 6.62 6.51
N PRO A 243 -11.78 5.70 5.52
CA PRO A 243 -12.13 6.00 4.14
C PRO A 243 -13.63 6.13 3.89
N ILE A 244 -13.94 6.83 2.80
CA ILE A 244 -15.23 6.68 2.13
C ILE A 244 -15.11 5.44 1.26
N TYR A 245 -15.72 4.33 1.70
CA TYR A 245 -15.70 3.08 0.95
C TYR A 245 -16.77 3.05 -0.14
N ILE A 246 -16.36 2.64 -1.33
CA ILE A 246 -17.24 2.29 -2.45
C ILE A 246 -17.29 0.77 -2.53
N PRO A 247 -18.48 0.13 -2.49
CA PRO A 247 -18.58 -1.32 -2.65
C PRO A 247 -17.94 -1.77 -3.96
N TYR A 248 -16.98 -2.68 -3.87
CA TYR A 248 -16.29 -3.19 -5.04
C TYR A 248 -17.23 -3.92 -5.99
N THR A 249 -17.06 -3.67 -7.27
CA THR A 249 -17.72 -4.41 -8.36
C THR A 249 -16.76 -4.58 -9.53
N GLN A 250 -16.87 -5.69 -10.26
CA GLN A 250 -16.14 -5.90 -11.52
C GLN A 250 -16.66 -5.02 -12.66
N ASP A 251 -17.86 -4.47 -12.53
CA ASP A 251 -18.44 -3.49 -13.45
C ASP A 251 -17.75 -2.13 -13.28
N LYS A 252 -16.67 -1.90 -14.04
CA LYS A 252 -15.88 -0.68 -13.97
C LYS A 252 -16.67 0.60 -14.28
N PRO A 253 -17.57 0.64 -15.30
CA PRO A 253 -18.48 1.76 -15.52
C PRO A 253 -19.33 2.09 -14.29
N LYS A 254 -19.93 1.10 -13.65
CA LYS A 254 -20.70 1.28 -12.43
C LYS A 254 -19.83 1.83 -11.29
N LEU A 255 -18.63 1.27 -11.12
CA LEU A 255 -17.67 1.73 -10.11
C LEU A 255 -17.26 3.18 -10.35
N ALA A 256 -17.06 3.60 -11.61
CA ALA A 256 -16.72 4.98 -11.96
C ALA A 256 -17.87 5.96 -11.66
N ILE A 257 -19.12 5.58 -11.88
CA ILE A 257 -20.29 6.39 -11.51
C ILE A 257 -20.35 6.56 -9.99
N GLN A 258 -20.23 5.47 -9.23
CA GLN A 258 -20.22 5.52 -7.76
C GLN A 258 -19.07 6.39 -7.24
N LEU A 259 -17.90 6.30 -7.84
CA LEU A 259 -16.75 7.14 -7.50
C LEU A 259 -17.04 8.63 -7.77
N ALA A 260 -17.60 8.95 -8.94
CA ALA A 260 -17.95 10.35 -9.28
C ALA A 260 -18.95 10.93 -8.27
N GLU A 261 -19.97 10.18 -7.88
CA GLU A 261 -20.92 10.58 -6.84
C GLU A 261 -20.23 10.81 -5.48
N CYS A 262 -19.31 9.91 -5.09
CA CYS A 262 -18.55 10.07 -3.85
C CYS A 262 -17.65 11.31 -3.87
N ILE A 263 -16.98 11.59 -4.99
CA ILE A 263 -16.16 12.79 -5.16
C ILE A 263 -17.00 14.07 -5.00
N LEU A 264 -18.18 14.13 -5.64
CA LEU A 264 -19.07 15.28 -5.54
C LEU A 264 -19.57 15.48 -4.11
N ARG A 265 -19.96 14.42 -3.40
CA ARG A 265 -20.34 14.48 -1.98
C ARG A 265 -19.17 14.92 -1.10
N THR A 266 -17.94 14.49 -1.41
CA THR A 266 -16.74 14.88 -0.65
C THR A 266 -16.46 16.38 -0.80
N LYS A 267 -16.77 17.00 -1.94
CA LYS A 267 -16.71 18.46 -2.09
C LYS A 267 -17.65 19.17 -1.07
N ASP A 268 -18.82 18.62 -0.81
CA ASP A 268 -19.74 19.19 0.19
C ASP A 268 -19.26 18.94 1.63
N ILE A 269 -18.64 17.81 1.89
CA ILE A 269 -18.02 17.49 3.19
C ILE A 269 -16.87 18.48 3.48
N LEU A 270 -16.05 18.83 2.50
CA LEU A 270 -14.93 19.75 2.65
C LEU A 270 -15.34 21.21 2.93
N LYS A 271 -16.62 21.56 2.79
CA LYS A 271 -17.17 22.85 3.22
C LYS A 271 -17.38 22.94 4.74
N GLN A 272 -17.20 21.82 5.46
CA GLN A 272 -17.31 21.73 6.91
C GLN A 272 -15.93 21.77 7.57
N ASP A 273 -15.89 22.05 8.87
CA ASP A 273 -14.67 21.91 9.65
C ASP A 273 -14.40 20.43 9.97
N LEU A 274 -13.38 19.86 9.34
CA LEU A 274 -12.95 18.48 9.51
C LEU A 274 -11.71 18.35 10.42
N SER A 275 -11.27 19.44 11.03
CA SER A 275 -10.01 19.48 11.79
C SER A 275 -9.92 18.43 12.88
N GLN A 276 -10.99 18.18 13.63
CA GLN A 276 -11.02 17.20 14.70
C GLN A 276 -10.89 15.77 14.17
N SER A 277 -11.68 15.43 13.14
CA SER A 277 -11.68 14.06 12.57
C SER A 277 -10.36 13.73 11.88
N LEU A 278 -9.83 14.66 11.07
CA LEU A 278 -8.58 14.41 10.32
C LEU A 278 -7.34 14.42 11.23
N LYS A 279 -7.32 15.24 12.30
CA LYS A 279 -6.28 15.16 13.33
C LYS A 279 -6.35 13.85 14.11
N PHE A 280 -7.54 13.36 14.44
CA PHE A 280 -7.72 12.05 15.08
C PHE A 280 -7.22 10.92 14.17
N GLN A 281 -7.53 10.98 12.87
CA GLN A 281 -7.03 10.04 11.86
C GLN A 281 -5.49 10.05 11.82
N GLN A 282 -4.86 11.22 11.73
CA GLN A 282 -3.39 11.36 11.73
C GLN A 282 -2.77 10.75 12.99
N GLU A 283 -3.33 11.03 14.17
CA GLU A 283 -2.82 10.50 15.44
C GLU A 283 -3.00 8.99 15.55
N TYR A 284 -4.10 8.44 15.03
CA TYR A 284 -4.31 7.00 14.94
C TYR A 284 -3.20 6.32 14.15
N TYR A 285 -2.90 6.82 12.94
CA TYR A 285 -1.83 6.23 12.12
C TYR A 285 -0.46 6.41 12.75
N ARG A 286 -0.18 7.56 13.32
CA ARG A 286 1.06 7.81 14.05
C ARG A 286 1.25 6.85 15.21
N ARG A 287 0.22 6.57 15.95
CA ARG A 287 0.29 5.70 17.13
C ARG A 287 0.48 4.25 16.79
N PHE A 288 -0.20 3.76 15.74
CA PHE A 288 -0.27 2.33 15.46
C PHE A 288 0.56 1.87 14.26
N TYR A 289 1.02 2.79 13.41
CA TYR A 289 1.72 2.46 12.17
C TYR A 289 3.05 3.21 11.99
N ASP A 290 3.55 3.94 12.99
CA ASP A 290 4.92 4.48 12.96
C ASP A 290 5.94 3.33 13.03
N TRP A 291 6.97 3.40 12.18
CA TRP A 291 8.08 2.45 12.23
C TRP A 291 8.73 2.37 13.62
N LYS A 292 8.77 3.45 14.38
CA LYS A 292 9.27 3.45 15.76
C LYS A 292 8.47 2.51 16.68
N PHE A 293 7.19 2.33 16.42
CA PHE A 293 6.32 1.40 17.13
C PHE A 293 6.42 -0.02 16.55
N ILE A 294 6.29 -0.17 15.24
CA ILE A 294 6.30 -1.48 14.54
C ILE A 294 7.67 -2.16 14.65
N ALA A 295 8.75 -1.40 14.73
CA ALA A 295 10.10 -1.94 14.98
C ALA A 295 10.18 -2.76 16.28
N GLY A 296 9.48 -2.36 17.33
CA GLY A 296 9.38 -3.13 18.57
C GLY A 296 8.75 -4.52 18.38
N HIS A 297 7.70 -4.62 17.54
CA HIS A 297 7.08 -5.90 17.18
C HIS A 297 8.05 -6.79 16.41
N TRP A 298 8.74 -6.21 15.42
CA TRP A 298 9.77 -6.91 14.67
C TRP A 298 10.91 -7.40 15.57
N GLU A 299 11.44 -6.54 16.42
CA GLU A 299 12.57 -6.89 17.29
C GLU A 299 12.22 -8.01 18.26
N ASN A 300 11.03 -7.98 18.87
CA ASN A 300 10.55 -9.03 19.75
C ASN A 300 10.38 -10.35 19.00
N PHE A 301 9.77 -10.32 17.81
CA PHE A 301 9.61 -11.50 16.95
C PHE A 301 10.96 -12.09 16.55
N LEU A 302 11.90 -11.27 16.07
CA LEU A 302 13.23 -11.72 15.63
C LEU A 302 14.04 -12.34 16.77
N LYS A 303 14.03 -11.74 17.97
CA LYS A 303 14.69 -12.30 19.16
C LYS A 303 14.10 -13.67 19.53
N GLY A 304 12.78 -13.83 19.47
CA GLY A 304 12.09 -15.11 19.65
C GLY A 304 12.51 -16.14 18.61
N ALA A 305 12.51 -15.78 17.33
CA ALA A 305 12.89 -16.66 16.22
C ALA A 305 14.34 -17.16 16.35
N ILE A 306 15.27 -16.28 16.76
CA ILE A 306 16.68 -16.63 17.02
C ILE A 306 16.78 -17.62 18.19
N SER A 307 16.04 -17.38 19.28
CA SER A 307 16.05 -18.25 20.46
C SER A 307 15.56 -19.67 20.13
N VAL A 308 14.47 -19.78 19.38
CA VAL A 308 13.93 -21.11 18.95
C VAL A 308 14.92 -21.84 18.05
N LYS A 309 15.62 -21.14 17.14
CA LYS A 309 16.61 -21.79 16.25
C LYS A 309 17.83 -22.33 17.01
N ARG A 310 18.30 -21.61 18.05
CA ARG A 310 19.45 -22.04 18.88
C ARG A 310 19.15 -23.27 19.76
N ASN A 311 17.89 -23.52 20.04
CA ASN A 311 17.45 -24.62 20.88
C ASN A 311 17.08 -25.89 20.08
N LYS A 312 17.15 -25.86 18.77
CA LYS A 312 17.02 -26.99 17.83
C LYS A 312 18.41 -27.53 17.45
#